data_12aaad3343e619ddf1bd468f01592a16
#
_entry.id   12aaad3343e619ddf1bd468f01592a16
#
_cell.length_a   1.000
_cell.length_b   1.000
_cell.length_c   1.000
_cell.angle_alpha   90.00
_cell.angle_beta   90.00
_cell.angle_gamma   90.00
#
_symmetry.space_group_name_H-M   'P 1'
#
loop_
_entity.id
_entity.type
_entity.pdbx_description
1 polymer ?
#
loop_
_entity_poly.entity_id
_entity_poly.type
_entity_poly.pdbx_seq_one_letter_code
_entity_poly.pdbx_strand_id
1 'polypeptide(L)'
;MKIAITGLGKMGTQIAKKLYEDGHSVVAHNRSRDSVDEMKILRMIPAYTKTEVVESFNGERVIIWLMIPSEVVDQELDEWLKIIPKKSILIDGGNSDFRLTKKRAELVLKSGSILMDVGTSGGVWGYKNGFCMMIGGDGETFKIIEPIIKTLAHPTGAYHYFGENGAGHYVKMVHNAIE
;
A
#
# COMPACT_ATOMS: atom_id res chain seq x y z
N MET A 1 10.91 0.48 8.97
CA MET A 1 11.02 -0.26 7.68
C MET A 1 11.02 0.76 6.55
N LYS A 2 11.53 0.37 5.35
CA LYS A 2 11.41 1.20 4.14
C LYS A 2 10.18 0.77 3.35
N ILE A 3 9.40 1.74 2.88
CA ILE A 3 8.19 1.51 2.09
C ILE A 3 7.96 2.66 1.10
N ALA A 4 7.53 2.34 -0.11
CA ALA A 4 7.09 3.34 -1.07
C ALA A 4 5.56 3.50 -1.02
N ILE A 5 5.11 4.74 -1.01
CA ILE A 5 3.68 5.08 -1.16
C ILE A 5 3.50 5.64 -2.56
N THR A 6 2.71 4.96 -3.37
CA THR A 6 2.33 5.37 -4.73
C THR A 6 0.88 5.82 -4.75
N GLY A 7 0.67 7.06 -5.19
CA GLY A 7 -0.64 7.71 -5.12
C GLY A 7 -0.77 8.59 -3.88
N LEU A 8 -0.35 9.85 -4.00
CA LEU A 8 -0.35 10.85 -2.94
C LEU A 8 -1.61 11.73 -2.99
N GLY A 9 -2.76 11.09 -3.11
CA GLY A 9 -4.06 11.71 -2.88
C GLY A 9 -4.32 11.91 -1.39
N LYS A 10 -5.55 12.29 -1.02
CA LYS A 10 -5.92 12.57 0.39
C LYS A 10 -5.51 11.45 1.36
N MET A 11 -5.84 10.21 1.04
CA MET A 11 -5.51 9.06 1.89
C MET A 11 -4.02 8.70 1.84
N GLY A 12 -3.44 8.63 0.63
CA GLY A 12 -2.02 8.25 0.47
C GLY A 12 -1.07 9.22 1.16
N THR A 13 -1.34 10.52 1.08
CA THR A 13 -0.58 11.55 1.82
C THR A 13 -0.66 11.35 3.34
N GLN A 14 -1.83 11.02 3.87
CA GLN A 14 -2.00 10.77 5.31
C GLN A 14 -1.25 9.51 5.77
N ILE A 15 -1.34 8.43 4.99
CA ILE A 15 -0.62 7.19 5.24
C ILE A 15 0.89 7.44 5.21
N ALA A 16 1.40 8.15 4.19
CA ALA A 16 2.80 8.49 4.08
C ALA A 16 3.31 9.29 5.29
N LYS A 17 2.57 10.33 5.69
CA LYS A 17 2.90 11.16 6.86
C LYS A 17 2.94 10.35 8.14
N LYS A 18 1.90 9.56 8.41
CA LYS A 18 1.81 8.76 9.63
C LYS A 18 2.95 7.74 9.74
N LEU A 19 3.28 7.07 8.64
CA LEU A 19 4.41 6.14 8.59
C LEU A 19 5.75 6.85 8.83
N TYR A 20 5.94 8.02 8.22
CA TYR A 20 7.16 8.79 8.39
C TYR A 20 7.35 9.29 9.83
N GLU A 21 6.30 9.81 10.45
CA GLU A 21 6.30 10.31 11.84
C GLU A 21 6.61 9.19 12.85
N ASP A 22 6.23 7.96 12.53
CA ASP A 22 6.49 6.77 13.36
C ASP A 22 7.84 6.08 13.03
N GLY A 23 8.71 6.78 12.27
CA GLY A 23 10.09 6.37 12.03
C GLY A 23 10.30 5.38 10.87
N HIS A 24 9.32 5.18 10.00
CA HIS A 24 9.53 4.44 8.77
C HIS A 24 10.25 5.30 7.72
N SER A 25 11.07 4.67 6.88
CA SER A 25 11.68 5.33 5.72
C SER A 25 10.68 5.32 4.56
N VAL A 26 10.05 6.46 4.31
CA VAL A 26 8.99 6.57 3.30
C VAL A 26 9.54 7.12 1.99
N VAL A 27 9.35 6.38 0.90
CA VAL A 27 9.58 6.82 -0.48
C VAL A 27 8.25 7.30 -1.05
N ALA A 28 8.19 8.56 -1.42
CA ALA A 28 6.96 9.21 -1.89
C ALA A 28 6.95 9.28 -3.42
N HIS A 29 5.97 8.60 -4.05
CA HIS A 29 5.80 8.56 -5.50
C HIS A 29 4.39 8.93 -5.91
N ASN A 30 4.27 9.76 -6.92
CA ASN A 30 3.00 10.13 -7.54
C ASN A 30 3.20 10.55 -8.99
N ARG A 31 2.15 10.47 -9.80
CA ARG A 31 2.15 10.96 -11.18
C ARG A 31 2.38 12.49 -11.25
N SER A 32 1.78 13.25 -10.32
CA SER A 32 2.01 14.69 -10.18
C SER A 32 3.26 14.94 -9.36
N ARG A 33 4.17 15.77 -9.88
CA ARG A 33 5.41 16.18 -9.19
C ARG A 33 5.12 16.99 -7.93
N ASP A 34 4.14 17.86 -7.96
CA ASP A 34 3.82 18.76 -6.85
C ASP A 34 3.57 17.99 -5.55
N SER A 35 2.81 16.89 -5.62
CA SER A 35 2.56 16.04 -4.45
C SER A 35 3.83 15.36 -3.92
N VAL A 36 4.79 15.04 -4.80
CA VAL A 36 6.09 14.48 -4.40
C VAL A 36 6.95 15.56 -3.73
N ASP A 37 6.94 16.78 -4.28
CA ASP A 37 7.67 17.92 -3.72
C ASP A 37 7.15 18.30 -2.32
N GLU A 38 5.83 18.22 -2.08
CA GLU A 38 5.25 18.39 -0.75
C GLU A 38 5.82 17.37 0.26
N MET A 39 5.93 16.10 -0.14
CA MET A 39 6.50 15.06 0.73
C MET A 39 8.01 15.26 0.93
N LYS A 40 8.73 15.74 -0.07
CA LYS A 40 10.15 16.10 0.03
C LYS A 40 10.39 17.21 1.06
N ILE A 41 9.53 18.24 1.09
CA ILE A 41 9.58 19.30 2.11
C ILE A 41 9.46 18.71 3.52
N LEU A 42 8.68 17.65 3.68
CA LEU A 42 8.52 16.89 4.94
C LEU A 42 9.67 15.88 5.17
N ARG A 43 10.74 15.92 4.36
CA ARG A 43 11.95 15.08 4.45
C ARG A 43 11.73 13.59 4.13
N MET A 44 10.64 13.23 3.46
CA MET A 44 10.51 11.91 2.85
C MET A 44 11.39 11.79 1.61
N ILE A 45 11.69 10.57 1.17
CA ILE A 45 12.49 10.31 -0.02
C ILE A 45 11.61 10.57 -1.25
N PRO A 46 11.90 11.57 -2.07
CA PRO A 46 11.13 11.83 -3.29
C PRO A 46 11.50 10.83 -4.38
N ALA A 47 10.52 10.34 -5.12
CA ALA A 47 10.73 9.56 -6.34
C ALA A 47 9.74 10.03 -7.41
N TYR A 48 10.26 10.58 -8.48
CA TYR A 48 9.48 11.17 -9.59
C TYR A 48 9.17 10.15 -10.68
N THR A 49 9.87 9.01 -10.64
CA THR A 49 9.69 7.87 -11.54
C THR A 49 9.62 6.57 -10.75
N LYS A 50 9.00 5.55 -11.34
CA LYS A 50 8.96 4.20 -10.76
C LYS A 50 10.36 3.60 -10.61
N THR A 51 11.26 3.92 -11.53
CA THR A 51 12.68 3.50 -11.46
C THR A 51 13.36 4.08 -10.24
N GLU A 52 13.21 5.38 -9.97
CA GLU A 52 13.75 6.02 -8.76
C GLU A 52 13.19 5.38 -7.48
N VAL A 53 11.92 4.94 -7.47
CA VAL A 53 11.38 4.18 -6.35
C VAL A 53 12.19 2.91 -6.12
N VAL A 54 12.39 2.09 -7.15
CA VAL A 54 13.14 0.82 -7.02
C VAL A 54 14.58 1.07 -6.59
N GLU A 55 15.25 2.02 -7.21
CA GLU A 55 16.64 2.41 -6.90
C GLU A 55 16.80 2.86 -5.45
N SER A 56 15.81 3.57 -4.89
CA SER A 56 15.84 4.02 -3.51
C SER A 56 15.96 2.90 -2.48
N PHE A 57 15.58 1.67 -2.83
CA PHE A 57 15.69 0.50 -1.95
C PHE A 57 17.11 -0.10 -1.91
N ASN A 58 18.04 0.34 -2.77
CA ASN A 58 19.45 -0.08 -2.74
C ASN A 58 19.65 -1.61 -2.75
N GLY A 59 18.83 -2.34 -3.52
CA GLY A 59 18.86 -3.79 -3.61
C GLY A 59 18.13 -4.54 -2.49
N GLU A 60 17.55 -3.84 -1.52
CA GLU A 60 16.67 -4.43 -0.53
C GLU A 60 15.31 -4.84 -1.14
N ARG A 61 14.52 -5.60 -0.39
CA ARG A 61 13.16 -5.96 -0.80
C ARG A 61 12.31 -4.70 -1.00
N VAL A 62 11.75 -4.54 -2.19
CA VAL A 62 10.85 -3.43 -2.51
C VAL A 62 9.47 -3.70 -1.93
N ILE A 63 8.94 -2.75 -1.16
CA ILE A 63 7.59 -2.78 -0.61
C ILE A 63 6.88 -1.53 -1.12
N ILE A 64 5.80 -1.70 -1.87
CA ILE A 64 5.04 -0.61 -2.48
C ILE A 64 3.59 -0.69 -2.01
N TRP A 65 3.09 0.40 -1.44
CA TRP A 65 1.68 0.57 -1.11
C TRP A 65 1.02 1.45 -2.17
N LEU A 66 0.04 0.90 -2.87
CA LEU A 66 -0.72 1.57 -3.91
C LEU A 66 -1.98 2.21 -3.30
N MET A 67 -2.07 3.53 -3.39
CA MET A 67 -3.24 4.34 -2.99
C MET A 67 -3.82 5.03 -4.21
N ILE A 68 -4.24 4.24 -5.18
CA ILE A 68 -4.71 4.66 -6.50
C ILE A 68 -6.13 4.18 -6.77
N PRO A 69 -6.86 4.80 -7.72
CA PRO A 69 -8.17 4.31 -8.13
C PRO A 69 -8.11 2.88 -8.69
N SER A 70 -9.14 2.09 -8.42
CA SER A 70 -9.19 0.66 -8.79
C SER A 70 -9.10 0.43 -10.30
N GLU A 71 -9.55 1.40 -11.09
CA GLU A 71 -9.58 1.36 -12.55
C GLU A 71 -8.18 1.38 -13.19
N VAL A 72 -7.19 1.89 -12.47
CA VAL A 72 -5.81 1.99 -12.99
C VAL A 72 -4.87 0.95 -12.36
N VAL A 73 -5.33 0.14 -11.41
CA VAL A 73 -4.48 -0.84 -10.71
C VAL A 73 -3.87 -1.86 -11.67
N ASP A 74 -4.63 -2.35 -12.67
CA ASP A 74 -4.11 -3.34 -13.61
C ASP A 74 -2.95 -2.78 -14.43
N GLN A 75 -3.09 -1.56 -14.96
CA GLN A 75 -2.02 -0.88 -15.68
C GLN A 75 -0.81 -0.61 -14.78
N GLU A 76 -1.04 -0.16 -13.56
CA GLU A 76 0.02 0.11 -12.59
C GLU A 76 0.80 -1.17 -12.24
N LEU A 77 0.11 -2.28 -12.01
CA LEU A 77 0.76 -3.57 -11.75
C LEU A 77 1.61 -4.02 -12.94
N ASP A 78 1.09 -3.92 -14.18
CA ASP A 78 1.84 -4.27 -15.39
C ASP A 78 3.13 -3.46 -15.55
N GLU A 79 3.12 -2.18 -15.16
CA GLU A 79 4.30 -1.32 -15.20
C GLU A 79 5.29 -1.66 -14.08
N TRP A 80 4.80 -1.85 -12.85
CA TRP A 80 5.65 -2.23 -11.71
C TRP A 80 6.33 -3.57 -11.91
N LEU A 81 5.63 -4.59 -12.39
CA LEU A 81 6.15 -5.94 -12.57
C LEU A 81 7.29 -6.04 -13.58
N LYS A 82 7.45 -5.04 -14.46
CA LYS A 82 8.58 -4.97 -15.40
C LYS A 82 9.90 -4.53 -14.75
N ILE A 83 9.84 -3.86 -13.60
CA ILE A 83 11.02 -3.19 -13.02
C ILE A 83 11.35 -3.61 -11.59
N ILE A 84 10.38 -4.10 -10.83
CA ILE A 84 10.62 -4.55 -9.44
C ILE A 84 11.39 -5.86 -9.40
N PRO A 85 12.30 -6.05 -8.46
CA PRO A 85 12.97 -7.33 -8.25
C PRO A 85 11.97 -8.40 -7.77
N LYS A 86 12.31 -9.67 -7.99
CA LYS A 86 11.55 -10.79 -7.42
C LYS A 86 11.48 -10.68 -5.90
N LYS A 87 10.45 -11.25 -5.31
CA LYS A 87 10.13 -11.19 -3.86
C LYS A 87 9.74 -9.81 -3.36
N SER A 88 9.46 -8.85 -4.28
CA SER A 88 8.84 -7.58 -3.90
C SER A 88 7.43 -7.80 -3.38
N ILE A 89 6.97 -6.88 -2.52
CA ILE A 89 5.62 -6.88 -1.96
C ILE A 89 4.88 -5.67 -2.52
N LEU A 90 3.78 -5.93 -3.18
CA LEU A 90 2.82 -4.92 -3.62
C LEU A 90 1.61 -4.97 -2.68
N ILE A 91 1.15 -3.83 -2.19
CA ILE A 91 -0.01 -3.71 -1.31
C ILE A 91 -1.04 -2.85 -2.05
N ASP A 92 -2.16 -3.44 -2.45
CA ASP A 92 -3.31 -2.69 -2.97
C ASP A 92 -4.11 -2.17 -1.78
N GLY A 93 -3.91 -0.90 -1.44
CA GLY A 93 -4.59 -0.21 -0.34
C GLY A 93 -5.81 0.58 -0.80
N GLY A 94 -6.17 0.48 -2.08
CA GLY A 94 -7.33 1.12 -2.68
C GLY A 94 -8.66 0.43 -2.35
N ASN A 95 -9.72 0.91 -2.98
CA ASN A 95 -11.05 0.31 -2.86
C ASN A 95 -11.34 -0.58 -4.08
N SER A 96 -10.58 -1.65 -4.22
CA SER A 96 -10.63 -2.55 -5.38
C SER A 96 -11.71 -3.63 -5.25
N ASP A 97 -12.22 -4.11 -6.39
CA ASP A 97 -13.10 -5.28 -6.44
C ASP A 97 -12.29 -6.53 -6.05
N PHE A 98 -12.74 -7.24 -5.01
CA PHE A 98 -12.07 -8.42 -4.48
C PHE A 98 -11.89 -9.55 -5.51
N ARG A 99 -12.77 -9.64 -6.51
CA ARG A 99 -12.70 -10.63 -7.58
C ARG A 99 -11.55 -10.33 -8.54
N LEU A 100 -11.30 -9.04 -8.81
CA LEU A 100 -10.14 -8.60 -9.58
C LEU A 100 -8.85 -8.78 -8.77
N THR A 101 -8.89 -8.52 -7.48
CA THR A 101 -7.75 -8.71 -6.57
C THR A 101 -7.21 -10.14 -6.62
N LYS A 102 -8.08 -11.16 -6.63
CA LYS A 102 -7.66 -12.56 -6.78
C LYS A 102 -6.89 -12.80 -8.07
N LYS A 103 -7.41 -12.31 -9.20
CA LYS A 103 -6.74 -12.43 -10.51
C LYS A 103 -5.40 -11.69 -10.54
N ARG A 104 -5.35 -10.49 -9.97
CA ARG A 104 -4.13 -9.68 -9.86
C ARG A 104 -3.07 -10.39 -9.03
N ALA A 105 -3.47 -11.00 -7.92
CA ALA A 105 -2.56 -11.76 -7.06
C ALA A 105 -1.90 -12.94 -7.79
N GLU A 106 -2.66 -13.67 -8.60
CA GLU A 106 -2.10 -14.75 -9.44
C GLU A 106 -1.07 -14.23 -10.46
N LEU A 107 -1.36 -13.07 -11.09
CA LEU A 107 -0.44 -12.42 -12.02
C LEU A 107 0.86 -12.00 -11.33
N VAL A 108 0.74 -11.34 -10.18
CA VAL A 108 1.89 -10.87 -9.39
C VAL A 108 2.72 -12.06 -8.89
N LEU A 109 2.07 -13.14 -8.45
CA LEU A 109 2.76 -14.35 -8.01
C LEU A 109 3.56 -15.00 -9.14
N LYS A 110 3.01 -15.08 -10.37
CA LYS A 110 3.71 -15.59 -11.54
C LYS A 110 4.98 -14.78 -11.89
N SER A 111 5.02 -13.50 -11.57
CA SER A 111 6.22 -12.66 -11.72
C SER A 111 7.29 -12.91 -10.65
N GLY A 112 6.96 -13.67 -9.61
CA GLY A 112 7.83 -13.94 -8.47
C GLY A 112 7.74 -12.89 -7.35
N SER A 113 6.70 -12.05 -7.37
CA SER A 113 6.37 -11.06 -6.33
C SER A 113 5.07 -11.43 -5.62
N ILE A 114 4.68 -10.68 -4.60
CA ILE A 114 3.50 -10.99 -3.77
C ILE A 114 2.58 -9.77 -3.74
N LEU A 115 1.29 -9.99 -3.94
CA LEU A 115 0.25 -8.98 -3.72
C LEU A 115 -0.42 -9.21 -2.38
N MET A 116 -0.59 -8.13 -1.62
CA MET A 116 -1.47 -8.06 -0.46
C MET A 116 -2.60 -7.09 -0.75
N ASP A 117 -3.79 -7.34 -0.24
CA ASP A 117 -4.90 -6.40 -0.32
C ASP A 117 -5.26 -5.88 1.08
N VAL A 118 -5.41 -4.55 1.16
CA VAL A 118 -5.69 -3.87 2.42
C VAL A 118 -6.83 -2.89 2.25
N GLY A 119 -8.03 -3.34 2.62
CA GLY A 119 -9.17 -2.44 2.76
C GLY A 119 -8.92 -1.47 3.91
N THR A 120 -8.82 -0.18 3.59
CA THR A 120 -8.52 0.87 4.57
C THR A 120 -9.75 1.74 4.83
N SER A 121 -10.19 1.83 6.09
CA SER A 121 -11.25 2.72 6.56
C SER A 121 -10.71 3.75 7.55
N GLY A 122 -11.35 4.91 7.63
CA GLY A 122 -10.96 6.02 8.52
C GLY A 122 -10.97 7.37 7.83
N GLY A 123 -10.97 7.42 6.51
CA GLY A 123 -11.08 8.64 5.72
C GLY A 123 -10.12 9.75 6.20
N VAL A 124 -10.62 10.97 6.29
CA VAL A 124 -9.84 12.13 6.73
C VAL A 124 -9.45 12.09 8.21
N TRP A 125 -10.11 11.27 9.02
CA TRP A 125 -9.83 11.12 10.44
C TRP A 125 -8.77 10.06 10.75
N GLY A 126 -8.47 9.18 9.77
CA GLY A 126 -7.53 8.08 9.94
C GLY A 126 -6.13 8.54 10.31
N TYR A 127 -5.68 9.69 9.84
CA TYR A 127 -4.39 10.25 10.22
C TYR A 127 -4.31 10.51 11.73
N LYS A 128 -5.33 11.14 12.31
CA LYS A 128 -5.36 11.50 13.74
C LYS A 128 -5.68 10.31 14.64
N ASN A 129 -6.66 9.52 14.25
CA ASN A 129 -7.25 8.48 15.11
C ASN A 129 -6.69 7.09 14.83
N GLY A 130 -5.97 6.91 13.71
CA GLY A 130 -5.60 5.60 13.17
C GLY A 130 -6.68 5.06 12.24
N PHE A 131 -6.26 4.14 11.38
CA PHE A 131 -7.12 3.49 10.39
C PHE A 131 -7.65 2.16 10.91
N CYS A 132 -8.81 1.74 10.41
CA CYS A 132 -9.27 0.37 10.51
C CYS A 132 -8.91 -0.37 9.22
N MET A 133 -8.21 -1.51 9.33
CA MET A 133 -7.67 -2.20 8.15
C MET A 133 -8.06 -3.66 8.09
N MET A 134 -8.54 -4.08 6.93
CA MET A 134 -8.93 -5.44 6.58
C MET A 134 -7.89 -6.00 5.61
N ILE A 135 -7.13 -7.00 6.03
CA ILE A 135 -5.96 -7.49 5.30
C ILE A 135 -6.23 -8.87 4.70
N GLY A 136 -5.93 -9.03 3.40
CA GLY A 136 -5.91 -10.29 2.69
C GLY A 136 -4.56 -10.53 1.99
N GLY A 137 -4.25 -11.80 1.74
CA GLY A 137 -3.03 -12.19 1.04
C GLY A 137 -2.27 -13.33 1.73
N ASP A 138 -0.98 -13.48 1.40
CA ASP A 138 -0.11 -14.50 1.98
C ASP A 138 0.17 -14.23 3.47
N GLY A 139 -0.05 -15.24 4.33
CA GLY A 139 0.10 -15.11 5.78
C GLY A 139 1.53 -14.85 6.25
N GLU A 140 2.54 -15.38 5.57
CA GLU A 140 3.94 -15.10 5.92
C GLU A 140 4.32 -13.67 5.51
N THR A 141 3.80 -13.20 4.37
CA THR A 141 3.99 -11.81 3.93
C THR A 141 3.26 -10.83 4.86
N PHE A 142 2.07 -11.21 5.37
CA PHE A 142 1.39 -10.41 6.38
C PHE A 142 2.28 -10.16 7.61
N LYS A 143 2.96 -11.17 8.13
CA LYS A 143 3.90 -11.02 9.26
C LYS A 143 5.02 -10.03 8.96
N ILE A 144 5.49 -9.97 7.71
CA ILE A 144 6.54 -9.03 7.29
C ILE A 144 6.03 -7.59 7.31
N ILE A 145 4.80 -7.34 6.82
CA ILE A 145 4.24 -5.99 6.74
C ILE A 145 3.48 -5.56 8.01
N GLU A 146 3.23 -6.46 8.94
CA GLU A 146 2.47 -6.19 10.16
C GLU A 146 3.00 -4.97 10.95
N PRO A 147 4.31 -4.70 11.05
CA PRO A 147 4.80 -3.48 11.70
C PRO A 147 4.29 -2.19 11.02
N ILE A 148 4.17 -2.19 9.68
CA ILE A 148 3.59 -1.07 8.92
C ILE A 148 2.10 -0.94 9.24
N ILE A 149 1.38 -2.06 9.26
CA ILE A 149 -0.05 -2.10 9.61
C ILE A 149 -0.29 -1.57 11.02
N LYS A 150 0.53 -1.99 11.99
CA LYS A 150 0.43 -1.52 13.39
C LYS A 150 0.61 -0.02 13.54
N THR A 151 1.55 0.57 12.81
CA THR A 151 1.75 2.04 12.78
C THR A 151 0.50 2.77 12.29
N LEU A 152 -0.17 2.24 11.29
CA LEU A 152 -1.34 2.88 10.68
C LEU A 152 -2.62 2.63 11.46
N ALA A 153 -2.74 1.50 12.14
CA ALA A 153 -3.94 1.10 12.85
C ALA A 153 -4.30 2.05 14.01
N HIS A 154 -5.59 2.11 14.34
CA HIS A 154 -6.03 2.74 15.57
C HIS A 154 -5.33 2.09 16.78
N PRO A 155 -4.95 2.83 17.83
CA PRO A 155 -4.21 2.31 18.98
C PRO A 155 -4.86 1.12 19.70
N THR A 156 -6.17 0.92 19.56
CA THR A 156 -6.88 -0.25 20.07
C THR A 156 -6.72 -1.51 19.22
N GLY A 157 -5.88 -1.47 18.15
CA GLY A 157 -5.63 -2.61 17.28
C GLY A 157 -6.71 -2.84 16.23
N ALA A 158 -7.19 -1.78 15.60
CA ALA A 158 -8.23 -1.86 14.56
C ALA A 158 -7.69 -2.40 13.22
N TYR A 159 -7.13 -3.60 13.22
CA TYR A 159 -6.80 -4.34 12.01
C TYR A 159 -7.02 -5.85 12.21
N HIS A 160 -7.31 -6.55 11.12
CA HIS A 160 -7.40 -8.00 11.15
C HIS A 160 -6.96 -8.62 9.82
N TYR A 161 -6.26 -9.76 9.90
CA TYR A 161 -5.93 -10.59 8.76
C TYR A 161 -7.06 -11.58 8.49
N PHE A 162 -7.69 -11.49 7.32
CA PHE A 162 -8.88 -12.26 6.95
C PHE A 162 -8.60 -13.48 6.08
N GLY A 163 -7.33 -13.75 5.76
CA GLY A 163 -6.95 -14.91 4.97
C GLY A 163 -6.43 -14.53 3.58
N GLU A 164 -6.72 -15.36 2.60
CA GLU A 164 -6.17 -15.27 1.25
C GLU A 164 -6.52 -13.97 0.49
N ASN A 165 -5.86 -13.77 -0.64
CA ASN A 165 -6.08 -12.59 -1.49
C ASN A 165 -7.55 -12.36 -1.85
N GLY A 166 -7.95 -11.10 -1.74
CA GLY A 166 -9.31 -10.62 -1.93
C GLY A 166 -10.14 -10.60 -0.63
N ALA A 167 -9.71 -11.28 0.44
CA ALA A 167 -10.46 -11.29 1.69
C ALA A 167 -10.52 -9.90 2.34
N GLY A 168 -9.43 -9.13 2.31
CA GLY A 168 -9.40 -7.76 2.82
C GLY A 168 -10.35 -6.83 2.06
N HIS A 169 -10.30 -6.83 0.74
CA HIS A 169 -11.21 -6.04 -0.09
C HIS A 169 -12.67 -6.50 0.00
N TYR A 170 -12.91 -7.81 0.15
CA TYR A 170 -14.26 -8.31 0.36
C TYR A 170 -14.86 -7.78 1.66
N VAL A 171 -14.12 -7.88 2.76
CA VAL A 171 -14.59 -7.39 4.07
C VAL A 171 -14.76 -5.87 4.03
N LYS A 172 -13.86 -5.13 3.35
CA LYS A 172 -14.02 -3.68 3.16
C LYS A 172 -15.28 -3.33 2.36
N MET A 173 -15.60 -4.11 1.34
CA MET A 173 -16.85 -3.93 0.57
C MET A 173 -18.07 -4.12 1.47
N VAL A 174 -18.10 -5.16 2.30
CA VAL A 174 -19.19 -5.40 3.27
C VAL A 174 -19.27 -4.27 4.28
N HIS A 175 -18.15 -3.84 4.82
CA HIS A 175 -18.07 -2.70 5.74
C HIS A 175 -18.68 -1.43 5.14
N ASN A 176 -18.31 -1.09 3.89
CA ASN A 176 -18.85 0.08 3.20
C ASN A 176 -20.36 -0.02 2.92
N ALA A 177 -20.92 -1.23 2.84
CA ALA A 177 -22.36 -1.44 2.62
C ALA A 177 -23.18 -1.26 3.91
N ILE A 178 -22.52 -1.26 5.08
CA ILE A 178 -23.16 -1.13 6.40
C ILE A 178 -23.01 0.32 6.93
N GLU A 179 -21.92 1.02 6.56
CA GLU A 179 -21.70 2.43 6.88
C GLU A 179 -22.74 3.32 6.16
#